data_3faeeeee80ba171bbeacca8d1f434f77
#
_entry.id   3faeeeee80ba171bbeacca8d1f434f77
#
_cell.length_a   1.000
_cell.length_b   1.000
_cell.length_c   1.000
_cell.angle_alpha   90.00
_cell.angle_beta   90.00
_cell.angle_gamma   90.00
#
_symmetry.space_group_name_H-M   'P 1'
#
loop_
_entity.id
_entity.type
_entity.pdbx_description
1 polymer ?
#
loop_
_entity_poly.entity_id
_entity_poly.type
_entity_poly.pdbx_seq_one_letter_code
_entity_poly.pdbx_strand_id
1 'polypeptide(L)'
;MAIKDFQAKLEKYAEIAVQVGLNLQPGQKLLIRGGMVYGAPISAVPLIREITKAAYRAGARQVDVMYGDEETELARFKYGPKDALTEFSSWKADAPFENAKAGNAALTITGLDPDLLSGQDPDLVSKYTQVCWEKLDPFLKIAGKNDINWLVLGAPTPGWSKKVFPNLTKEEAEERMWETLFRLCRIDQPDPVQAWKDHVKVLMACSKYLNDKQYRSLHYKGPGTDFKIGLPRGHEWHAAQSECAMGFPFTANIPTEEVYTLPHCREAEGTVAASLPLKYNGVLI
;
A
#
# COMPACT_ATOMS: atom_id res chain seq x y z
N MET A 1 -12.37 -12.47 -17.67
CA MET A 1 -12.42 -12.85 -16.25
C MET A 1 -13.79 -13.46 -15.95
N ALA A 2 -13.78 -14.66 -15.38
CA ALA A 2 -15.03 -15.38 -15.05
C ALA A 2 -15.57 -15.06 -13.62
N ILE A 3 -14.98 -14.06 -12.94
CA ILE A 3 -15.42 -13.68 -11.60
C ILE A 3 -16.86 -13.15 -11.67
N LYS A 4 -17.76 -13.84 -10.96
CA LYS A 4 -19.15 -13.43 -10.87
C LYS A 4 -19.24 -12.02 -10.25
N ASP A 5 -20.05 -11.16 -10.88
CA ASP A 5 -20.32 -9.78 -10.44
C ASP A 5 -19.04 -8.92 -10.29
N PHE A 6 -18.02 -9.16 -11.12
CA PHE A 6 -16.71 -8.48 -11.05
C PHE A 6 -16.86 -6.97 -11.02
N GLN A 7 -17.68 -6.40 -11.91
CA GLN A 7 -17.91 -4.96 -11.98
C GLN A 7 -18.48 -4.40 -10.66
N ALA A 8 -19.49 -5.06 -10.10
CA ALA A 8 -20.09 -4.66 -8.81
C ALA A 8 -19.09 -4.76 -7.65
N LYS A 9 -18.17 -5.75 -7.70
CA LYS A 9 -17.09 -5.88 -6.72
C LYS A 9 -16.06 -4.75 -6.85
N LEU A 10 -15.73 -4.33 -8.07
CA LEU A 10 -14.86 -3.17 -8.29
C LEU A 10 -15.50 -1.88 -7.76
N GLU A 11 -16.79 -1.68 -7.96
CA GLU A 11 -17.54 -0.54 -7.41
C GLU A 11 -17.48 -0.51 -5.87
N LYS A 12 -17.74 -1.64 -5.21
CA LYS A 12 -17.62 -1.77 -3.75
C LYS A 12 -16.17 -1.51 -3.27
N TYR A 13 -15.18 -2.00 -4.03
CA TYR A 13 -13.77 -1.79 -3.71
C TYR A 13 -13.38 -0.31 -3.81
N ALA A 14 -13.90 0.37 -4.83
CA ALA A 14 -13.73 1.81 -4.98
C ALA A 14 -14.41 2.60 -3.85
N GLU A 15 -15.59 2.18 -3.41
CA GLU A 15 -16.30 2.81 -2.28
C GLU A 15 -15.51 2.72 -0.98
N ILE A 16 -14.97 1.57 -0.62
CA ILE A 16 -14.13 1.46 0.58
C ILE A 16 -12.84 2.28 0.46
N ALA A 17 -12.23 2.35 -0.72
CA ALA A 17 -11.05 3.17 -0.95
C ALA A 17 -11.33 4.66 -0.68
N VAL A 18 -12.47 5.16 -1.17
CA VAL A 18 -12.85 6.58 -1.05
C VAL A 18 -13.43 6.91 0.32
N GLN A 19 -14.35 6.09 0.85
CA GLN A 19 -15.11 6.41 2.07
C GLN A 19 -14.40 5.98 3.36
N VAL A 20 -13.60 4.90 3.32
CA VAL A 20 -12.89 4.37 4.49
C VAL A 20 -11.40 4.68 4.41
N GLY A 21 -10.75 4.29 3.29
CA GLY A 21 -9.33 4.47 3.09
C GLY A 21 -8.96 5.95 3.16
N LEU A 22 -9.37 6.69 2.17
CA LEU A 22 -9.08 8.13 2.09
C LEU A 22 -9.96 8.98 3.02
N ASN A 23 -11.20 8.55 3.30
CA ASN A 23 -12.22 9.42 3.88
C ASN A 23 -12.23 10.78 3.14
N LEU A 24 -12.34 10.70 1.82
CA LEU A 24 -12.18 11.85 0.92
C LEU A 24 -13.22 12.94 1.24
N GLN A 25 -12.74 14.16 1.48
CA GLN A 25 -13.62 15.26 1.83
C GLN A 25 -14.12 16.01 0.58
N PRO A 26 -15.36 16.53 0.61
CA PRO A 26 -15.87 17.37 -0.46
C PRO A 26 -14.93 18.56 -0.75
N GLY A 27 -14.69 18.83 -2.03
CA GLY A 27 -13.79 19.90 -2.46
C GLY A 27 -12.32 19.54 -2.53
N GLN A 28 -11.87 18.40 -1.96
CA GLN A 28 -10.51 17.92 -2.11
C GLN A 28 -10.24 17.47 -3.57
N LYS A 29 -8.99 17.58 -3.99
CA LYS A 29 -8.48 16.86 -5.17
C LYS A 29 -7.92 15.52 -4.75
N LEU A 30 -7.90 14.57 -5.68
CA LEU A 30 -7.30 13.26 -5.50
C LEU A 30 -6.26 13.01 -6.59
N LEU A 31 -5.04 12.70 -6.18
CA LEU A 31 -4.02 12.16 -7.08
C LEU A 31 -3.94 10.64 -6.92
N ILE A 32 -4.19 9.90 -8.00
CA ILE A 32 -3.98 8.45 -8.09
C ILE A 32 -2.65 8.19 -8.79
N ARG A 33 -1.78 7.41 -8.14
CA ARG A 33 -0.43 7.08 -8.62
C ARG A 33 -0.07 5.63 -8.31
N GLY A 34 1.05 5.16 -8.81
CA GLY A 34 1.64 3.87 -8.42
C GLY A 34 2.66 4.00 -7.31
N GLY A 35 3.17 2.87 -6.87
CA GLY A 35 4.28 2.81 -5.91
C GLY A 35 5.56 3.42 -6.49
N MET A 36 6.39 3.98 -5.66
CA MET A 36 7.60 4.72 -6.03
C MET A 36 7.30 5.76 -7.14
N VAL A 37 8.07 5.73 -8.22
CA VAL A 37 7.91 6.62 -9.39
C VAL A 37 7.16 5.97 -10.54
N TYR A 38 6.74 4.73 -10.35
CA TYR A 38 5.85 4.08 -11.30
C TYR A 38 4.48 4.72 -11.20
N GLY A 39 3.84 4.93 -12.31
CA GLY A 39 2.44 5.30 -12.32
C GLY A 39 1.56 4.14 -11.84
N ALA A 40 0.30 4.40 -11.58
CA ALA A 40 -0.68 3.35 -11.33
C ALA A 40 -0.71 2.37 -12.52
N PRO A 41 -0.65 1.03 -12.29
CA PRO A 41 -0.52 0.08 -13.38
C PRO A 41 -1.70 0.16 -14.34
N ILE A 42 -1.42 0.12 -15.65
CA ILE A 42 -2.48 0.16 -16.68
C ILE A 42 -3.45 -1.01 -16.55
N SER A 43 -3.03 -2.15 -16.00
CA SER A 43 -3.93 -3.27 -15.67
C SER A 43 -4.99 -2.90 -14.62
N ALA A 44 -4.74 -1.89 -13.79
CA ALA A 44 -5.68 -1.40 -12.77
C ALA A 44 -6.70 -0.38 -13.30
N VAL A 45 -6.68 -0.03 -14.59
CA VAL A 45 -7.60 0.96 -15.19
C VAL A 45 -9.08 0.69 -14.89
N PRO A 46 -9.60 -0.57 -14.92
CA PRO A 46 -10.98 -0.82 -14.54
C PRO A 46 -11.30 -0.36 -13.11
N LEU A 47 -10.45 -0.66 -12.14
CA LEU A 47 -10.60 -0.22 -10.74
C LEU A 47 -10.45 1.31 -10.62
N ILE A 48 -9.46 1.90 -11.28
CA ILE A 48 -9.21 3.35 -11.22
C ILE A 48 -10.41 4.14 -11.73
N ARG A 49 -11.10 3.66 -12.76
CA ARG A 49 -12.33 4.27 -13.27
C ARG A 49 -13.43 4.27 -12.21
N GLU A 50 -13.60 3.18 -11.47
CA GLU A 50 -14.61 3.12 -10.40
C GLU A 50 -14.22 4.00 -9.20
N ILE A 51 -12.93 4.03 -8.82
CA ILE A 51 -12.43 4.95 -7.79
C ILE A 51 -12.68 6.42 -8.20
N THR A 52 -12.42 6.77 -9.46
CA THR A 52 -12.68 8.11 -9.98
C THR A 52 -14.16 8.49 -9.87
N LYS A 53 -15.07 7.57 -10.26
CA LYS A 53 -16.52 7.78 -10.12
C LYS A 53 -16.92 7.93 -8.66
N ALA A 54 -16.41 7.08 -7.78
CA ALA A 54 -16.69 7.12 -6.34
C ALA A 54 -16.18 8.43 -5.72
N ALA A 55 -14.97 8.89 -6.11
CA ALA A 55 -14.41 10.15 -5.65
C ALA A 55 -15.26 11.35 -6.05
N TYR A 56 -15.73 11.42 -7.30
CA TYR A 56 -16.64 12.50 -7.72
C TYR A 56 -17.99 12.42 -7.00
N ARG A 57 -18.54 11.23 -6.77
CA ARG A 57 -19.77 11.07 -5.95
C ARG A 57 -19.57 11.55 -4.50
N ALA A 58 -18.35 11.40 -3.95
CA ALA A 58 -17.99 11.92 -2.65
C ALA A 58 -17.70 13.44 -2.63
N GLY A 59 -17.79 14.13 -3.78
CA GLY A 59 -17.58 15.56 -3.88
C GLY A 59 -16.15 15.99 -4.21
N ALA A 60 -15.31 15.09 -4.73
CA ALA A 60 -13.98 15.48 -5.19
C ALA A 60 -14.05 16.63 -6.21
N ARG A 61 -13.17 17.62 -6.07
CA ARG A 61 -13.07 18.72 -7.02
C ARG A 61 -12.41 18.31 -8.34
N GLN A 62 -11.42 17.43 -8.24
CA GLN A 62 -10.65 16.93 -9.40
C GLN A 62 -9.99 15.60 -9.02
N VAL A 63 -9.91 14.69 -9.98
CA VAL A 63 -9.16 13.44 -9.87
C VAL A 63 -8.15 13.37 -10.99
N ASP A 64 -6.88 13.35 -10.65
CA ASP A 64 -5.76 13.19 -11.58
C ASP A 64 -5.16 11.80 -11.43
N VAL A 65 -4.71 11.20 -12.54
CA VAL A 65 -4.13 9.86 -12.56
C VAL A 65 -2.80 9.86 -13.28
N MET A 66 -1.76 9.40 -12.58
CA MET A 66 -0.46 9.11 -13.16
C MET A 66 -0.41 7.62 -13.50
N TYR A 67 -0.56 7.27 -14.76
CA TYR A 67 -0.46 5.88 -15.23
C TYR A 67 0.98 5.46 -15.46
N GLY A 68 1.25 4.17 -15.28
CA GLY A 68 2.52 3.52 -15.56
C GLY A 68 2.34 2.14 -16.17
N ASP A 69 3.33 1.71 -16.91
CA ASP A 69 3.37 0.41 -17.56
C ASP A 69 4.69 -0.30 -17.25
N GLU A 70 4.59 -1.51 -16.69
CA GLU A 70 5.73 -2.33 -16.28
C GLU A 70 6.62 -2.69 -17.47
N GLU A 71 6.05 -3.01 -18.63
CA GLU A 71 6.81 -3.35 -19.83
C GLU A 71 7.62 -2.15 -20.36
N THR A 72 7.08 -0.96 -20.26
CA THR A 72 7.79 0.28 -20.62
C THR A 72 8.97 0.54 -19.68
N GLU A 73 8.80 0.27 -18.38
CA GLU A 73 9.89 0.41 -17.41
C GLU A 73 10.97 -0.67 -17.64
N LEU A 74 10.57 -1.91 -17.89
CA LEU A 74 11.50 -2.99 -18.24
C LEU A 74 12.26 -2.68 -19.53
N ALA A 75 11.59 -2.10 -20.54
CA ALA A 75 12.22 -1.69 -21.78
C ALA A 75 13.32 -0.63 -21.55
N ARG A 76 13.11 0.29 -20.62
CA ARG A 76 14.12 1.28 -20.22
C ARG A 76 15.41 0.60 -19.73
N PHE A 77 15.29 -0.44 -18.88
CA PHE A 77 16.44 -1.18 -18.38
C PHE A 77 17.11 -2.05 -19.44
N LYS A 78 16.33 -2.62 -20.37
CA LYS A 78 16.85 -3.52 -21.43
C LYS A 78 17.53 -2.77 -22.57
N TYR A 79 17.00 -1.61 -22.96
CA TYR A 79 17.37 -0.94 -24.20
C TYR A 79 17.88 0.49 -24.00
N GLY A 80 17.63 1.09 -22.83
CA GLY A 80 18.09 2.44 -22.54
C GLY A 80 19.60 2.52 -22.33
N PRO A 81 20.21 3.70 -22.55
CA PRO A 81 21.62 3.92 -22.24
C PRO A 81 21.88 3.72 -20.73
N LYS A 82 22.90 2.95 -20.39
CA LYS A 82 23.19 2.60 -18.98
C LYS A 82 23.49 3.80 -18.11
N ASP A 83 24.16 4.80 -18.66
CA ASP A 83 24.50 6.06 -17.99
C ASP A 83 23.27 6.95 -17.72
N ALA A 84 22.22 6.82 -18.54
CA ALA A 84 20.97 7.55 -18.37
C ALA A 84 19.95 6.84 -17.45
N LEU A 85 20.21 5.63 -16.98
CA LEU A 85 19.25 4.90 -16.11
C LEU A 85 18.99 5.59 -14.77
N THR A 86 19.93 6.36 -14.27
CA THR A 86 19.78 7.15 -13.04
C THR A 86 19.24 8.55 -13.26
N GLU A 87 19.01 8.96 -14.51
CA GLU A 87 18.31 10.22 -14.80
C GLU A 87 16.86 10.14 -14.35
N PHE A 88 16.38 11.20 -13.74
CA PHE A 88 15.06 11.27 -13.18
C PHE A 88 14.28 12.47 -13.72
N SER A 89 13.12 12.21 -14.30
CA SER A 89 12.21 13.28 -14.75
C SER A 89 11.50 13.90 -13.55
N SER A 90 11.81 15.15 -13.22
CA SER A 90 11.37 15.82 -11.99
C SER A 90 9.85 15.82 -11.81
N TRP A 91 9.08 15.96 -12.89
CA TRP A 91 7.63 15.98 -12.85
C TRP A 91 7.00 14.75 -12.14
N LYS A 92 7.70 13.60 -12.15
CA LYS A 92 7.25 12.37 -11.45
C LYS A 92 7.24 12.52 -9.93
N ALA A 93 8.06 13.41 -9.40
CA ALA A 93 8.11 13.73 -7.97
C ALA A 93 7.42 15.07 -7.66
N ASP A 94 7.49 16.03 -8.57
CA ASP A 94 6.90 17.36 -8.40
C ASP A 94 5.37 17.27 -8.31
N ALA A 95 4.73 16.47 -9.17
CA ALA A 95 3.27 16.34 -9.17
C ALA A 95 2.71 15.79 -7.83
N PRO A 96 3.19 14.66 -7.25
CA PRO A 96 2.72 14.22 -5.94
C PRO A 96 3.10 15.19 -4.81
N PHE A 97 4.25 15.84 -4.87
CA PHE A 97 4.67 16.82 -3.87
C PHE A 97 3.75 18.05 -3.87
N GLU A 98 3.50 18.67 -5.02
CA GLU A 98 2.62 19.85 -5.12
C GLU A 98 1.17 19.51 -4.76
N ASN A 99 0.69 18.31 -5.15
CA ASN A 99 -0.64 17.83 -4.72
C ASN A 99 -0.73 17.72 -3.19
N ALA A 100 0.26 17.12 -2.54
CA ALA A 100 0.29 16.95 -1.10
C ALA A 100 0.48 18.28 -0.36
N LYS A 101 1.37 19.15 -0.83
CA LYS A 101 1.61 20.50 -0.28
C LYS A 101 0.33 21.37 -0.30
N ALA A 102 -0.53 21.14 -1.27
CA ALA A 102 -1.84 21.81 -1.36
C ALA A 102 -2.93 21.17 -0.46
N GLY A 103 -2.60 20.17 0.38
CA GLY A 103 -3.55 19.51 1.28
C GLY A 103 -4.48 18.51 0.58
N ASN A 104 -4.15 18.07 -0.63
CA ASN A 104 -4.99 17.15 -1.40
C ASN A 104 -4.67 15.70 -1.10
N ALA A 105 -5.66 14.82 -1.30
CA ALA A 105 -5.55 13.39 -1.07
C ALA A 105 -4.63 12.69 -2.07
N ALA A 106 -3.99 11.59 -1.64
CA ALA A 106 -3.16 10.75 -2.49
C ALA A 106 -3.51 9.26 -2.36
N LEU A 107 -3.74 8.60 -3.49
CA LEU A 107 -3.95 7.15 -3.56
C LEU A 107 -2.80 6.49 -4.32
N THR A 108 -2.14 5.56 -3.68
CA THR A 108 -1.11 4.73 -4.31
C THR A 108 -1.68 3.35 -4.63
N ILE A 109 -1.78 3.00 -5.91
CA ILE A 109 -2.09 1.64 -6.36
C ILE A 109 -0.80 0.84 -6.39
N THR A 110 -0.78 -0.28 -5.68
CA THR A 110 0.35 -1.22 -5.63
C THR A 110 -0.03 -2.57 -6.20
N GLY A 111 0.96 -3.40 -6.51
CA GLY A 111 0.74 -4.74 -7.06
C GLY A 111 1.60 -5.03 -8.28
N LEU A 112 2.71 -4.29 -8.42
CA LEU A 112 3.70 -4.50 -9.48
C LEU A 112 4.33 -5.90 -9.40
N ASP A 113 4.81 -6.39 -10.52
CA ASP A 113 5.59 -7.63 -10.59
C ASP A 113 6.87 -7.48 -9.72
N PRO A 114 7.03 -8.29 -8.65
CA PRO A 114 8.21 -8.21 -7.80
C PRO A 114 9.49 -8.65 -8.50
N ASP A 115 9.38 -9.42 -9.59
CA ASP A 115 10.51 -9.92 -10.36
C ASP A 115 10.76 -9.12 -11.66
N LEU A 116 10.06 -8.02 -11.88
CA LEU A 116 10.13 -7.23 -13.12
C LEU A 116 11.58 -6.92 -13.56
N LEU A 117 12.43 -6.57 -12.62
CA LEU A 117 13.83 -6.21 -12.88
C LEU A 117 14.84 -7.28 -12.45
N SER A 118 14.40 -8.51 -12.12
CA SER A 118 15.26 -9.57 -11.59
C SER A 118 16.38 -10.00 -12.55
N GLY A 119 16.22 -9.80 -13.84
CA GLY A 119 17.23 -10.11 -14.86
C GLY A 119 18.14 -8.92 -15.24
N GLN A 120 18.04 -7.78 -14.54
CA GLN A 120 18.79 -6.58 -14.82
C GLN A 120 20.02 -6.48 -13.90
N ASP A 121 20.95 -5.58 -14.23
CA ASP A 121 22.13 -5.29 -13.41
C ASP A 121 21.71 -4.79 -12.01
N PRO A 122 22.02 -5.53 -10.92
CA PRO A 122 21.57 -5.19 -9.57
C PRO A 122 22.07 -3.83 -9.08
N ASP A 123 23.29 -3.42 -9.48
CA ASP A 123 23.87 -2.14 -9.06
C ASP A 123 23.11 -0.99 -9.71
N LEU A 124 22.74 -1.11 -10.98
CA LEU A 124 21.93 -0.11 -11.69
C LEU A 124 20.52 -0.03 -11.13
N VAL A 125 19.88 -1.17 -10.84
CA VAL A 125 18.56 -1.21 -10.21
C VAL A 125 18.60 -0.56 -8.83
N SER A 126 19.62 -0.86 -8.03
CA SER A 126 19.80 -0.27 -6.70
C SER A 126 19.98 1.25 -6.77
N LYS A 127 20.87 1.74 -7.64
CA LYS A 127 21.10 3.18 -7.84
C LYS A 127 19.83 3.90 -8.31
N TYR A 128 19.13 3.34 -9.29
CA TYR A 128 17.87 3.90 -9.78
C TYR A 128 16.83 3.99 -8.64
N THR A 129 16.68 2.92 -7.88
CA THR A 129 15.78 2.85 -6.74
C THR A 129 16.13 3.92 -5.71
N GLN A 130 17.41 4.10 -5.39
CA GLN A 130 17.87 5.14 -4.47
C GLN A 130 17.51 6.54 -4.97
N VAL A 131 17.80 6.85 -6.25
CA VAL A 131 17.42 8.14 -6.84
C VAL A 131 15.91 8.37 -6.75
N CYS A 132 15.09 7.35 -7.02
CA CYS A 132 13.65 7.44 -6.91
C CYS A 132 13.19 7.79 -5.48
N TRP A 133 13.74 7.13 -4.47
CA TRP A 133 13.43 7.43 -3.06
C TRP A 133 13.84 8.84 -2.66
N GLU A 134 15.06 9.26 -3.03
CA GLU A 134 15.56 10.61 -2.75
C GLU A 134 14.68 11.70 -3.38
N LYS A 135 14.22 11.50 -4.61
CA LYS A 135 13.35 12.46 -5.29
C LYS A 135 11.93 12.51 -4.74
N LEU A 136 11.40 11.37 -4.28
CA LEU A 136 10.08 11.31 -3.66
C LEU A 136 10.07 11.71 -2.18
N ASP A 137 11.21 11.83 -1.53
CA ASP A 137 11.33 12.12 -0.09
C ASP A 137 10.48 13.34 0.37
N PRO A 138 10.41 14.47 -0.36
CA PRO A 138 9.56 15.59 0.04
C PRO A 138 8.07 15.22 0.14
N PHE A 139 7.54 14.45 -0.82
CA PHE A 139 6.16 13.92 -0.76
C PHE A 139 5.99 12.94 0.39
N LEU A 140 6.94 12.00 0.55
CA LEU A 140 6.87 10.96 1.58
C LEU A 140 6.92 11.55 2.99
N LYS A 141 7.63 12.66 3.20
CA LYS A 141 7.64 13.38 4.48
C LYS A 141 6.29 13.99 4.83
N ILE A 142 5.56 14.54 3.86
CA ILE A 142 4.21 15.07 4.06
C ILE A 142 3.25 13.92 4.39
N ALA A 143 3.24 12.87 3.56
CA ALA A 143 2.38 11.71 3.78
C ALA A 143 2.70 10.99 5.11
N GLY A 144 3.99 10.76 5.41
CA GLY A 144 4.42 10.07 6.63
C GLY A 144 4.14 10.81 7.94
N LYS A 145 3.96 12.14 7.87
CA LYS A 145 3.49 12.94 9.01
C LYS A 145 1.96 12.99 9.11
N ASN A 146 1.24 12.36 8.18
CA ASN A 146 -0.19 12.46 8.04
C ASN A 146 -0.69 13.93 7.84
N ASP A 147 0.12 14.77 7.18
CA ASP A 147 -0.30 16.12 6.82
C ASP A 147 -1.47 16.10 5.82
N ILE A 148 -1.61 15.02 5.07
CA ILE A 148 -2.72 14.71 4.16
C ILE A 148 -3.32 13.34 4.46
N ASN A 149 -4.52 13.08 3.96
CA ASN A 149 -5.08 11.74 3.88
C ASN A 149 -4.49 11.00 2.66
N TRP A 150 -3.99 9.80 2.92
CA TRP A 150 -3.38 8.96 1.89
C TRP A 150 -3.79 7.50 2.04
N LEU A 151 -3.75 6.76 0.95
CA LEU A 151 -4.10 5.34 0.92
C LEU A 151 -3.14 4.56 0.03
N VAL A 152 -2.72 3.39 0.50
CA VAL A 152 -2.14 2.34 -0.34
C VAL A 152 -3.17 1.24 -0.53
N LEU A 153 -3.43 0.90 -1.79
CA LEU A 153 -4.44 -0.07 -2.20
C LEU A 153 -3.84 -1.06 -3.22
N GLY A 154 -4.10 -2.35 -3.05
CA GLY A 154 -3.65 -3.38 -3.99
C GLY A 154 -4.52 -3.46 -5.24
N ALA A 155 -3.90 -3.64 -6.41
CA ALA A 155 -4.57 -4.10 -7.62
C ALA A 155 -3.69 -5.14 -8.32
N PRO A 156 -4.21 -6.31 -8.69
CA PRO A 156 -3.41 -7.34 -9.33
C PRO A 156 -2.81 -6.89 -10.65
N THR A 157 -1.53 -7.19 -10.83
CA THR A 157 -0.90 -7.24 -12.15
C THR A 157 -0.68 -8.69 -12.55
N PRO A 158 -0.50 -8.98 -13.85
CA PRO A 158 -0.21 -10.35 -14.30
C PRO A 158 1.03 -10.95 -13.63
N GLY A 159 2.11 -10.16 -13.51
CA GLY A 159 3.36 -10.61 -12.91
C GLY A 159 3.21 -10.94 -11.42
N TRP A 160 2.62 -10.04 -10.64
CA TRP A 160 2.36 -10.29 -9.21
C TRP A 160 1.44 -11.48 -9.01
N SER A 161 0.36 -11.59 -9.78
CA SER A 161 -0.58 -12.71 -9.71
C SER A 161 0.10 -14.05 -9.97
N LYS A 162 0.94 -14.11 -11.00
CA LYS A 162 1.70 -15.31 -11.36
C LYS A 162 2.76 -15.67 -10.31
N LYS A 163 3.35 -14.68 -9.64
CA LYS A 163 4.30 -14.91 -8.53
C LYS A 163 3.61 -15.54 -7.33
N VAL A 164 2.39 -15.11 -7.00
CA VAL A 164 1.60 -15.66 -5.88
C VAL A 164 1.04 -17.04 -6.23
N PHE A 165 0.60 -17.23 -7.47
CA PHE A 165 -0.03 -18.47 -7.95
C PHE A 165 0.77 -19.09 -9.11
N PRO A 166 2.00 -19.60 -8.86
CA PRO A 166 2.92 -20.01 -9.93
C PRO A 166 2.42 -21.22 -10.76
N ASN A 167 1.51 -22.02 -10.20
CA ASN A 167 0.99 -23.23 -10.83
C ASN A 167 -0.25 -23.01 -11.70
N LEU A 168 -0.84 -21.81 -11.69
CA LEU A 168 -2.02 -21.45 -12.50
C LEU A 168 -1.59 -20.83 -13.83
N THR A 169 -2.45 -20.81 -14.83
CA THR A 169 -2.24 -19.97 -16.03
C THR A 169 -2.22 -18.49 -15.62
N LYS A 170 -1.83 -17.61 -16.53
CA LYS A 170 -1.79 -16.15 -16.25
C LYS A 170 -3.19 -15.63 -15.90
N GLU A 171 -4.17 -16.02 -16.70
CA GLU A 171 -5.57 -15.61 -16.55
C GLU A 171 -6.19 -16.15 -15.25
N GLU A 172 -5.96 -17.43 -14.93
CA GLU A 172 -6.43 -18.06 -13.68
C GLU A 172 -5.76 -17.42 -12.46
N ALA A 173 -4.46 -17.10 -12.55
CA ALA A 173 -3.74 -16.43 -11.47
C ALA A 173 -4.28 -15.03 -11.20
N GLU A 174 -4.59 -14.24 -12.24
CA GLU A 174 -5.19 -12.93 -12.08
C GLU A 174 -6.60 -13.01 -11.47
N GLU A 175 -7.43 -13.93 -11.94
CA GLU A 175 -8.78 -14.15 -11.37
C GLU A 175 -8.69 -14.54 -9.89
N ARG A 176 -7.81 -15.48 -9.57
CA ARG A 176 -7.60 -15.93 -8.19
C ARG A 176 -7.06 -14.82 -7.28
N MET A 177 -6.20 -13.96 -7.83
CA MET A 177 -5.66 -12.82 -7.09
C MET A 177 -6.74 -11.77 -6.79
N TRP A 178 -7.59 -11.45 -7.76
CA TRP A 178 -8.75 -10.58 -7.54
C TRP A 178 -9.70 -11.14 -6.49
N GLU A 179 -10.07 -12.43 -6.57
CA GLU A 179 -10.92 -13.08 -5.55
C GLU A 179 -10.30 -13.00 -4.17
N THR A 180 -8.97 -13.20 -4.09
CA THR A 180 -8.23 -13.13 -2.83
C THR A 180 -8.27 -11.72 -2.26
N LEU A 181 -8.00 -10.69 -3.07
CA LEU A 181 -8.06 -9.30 -2.64
C LEU A 181 -9.48 -8.90 -2.22
N PHE A 182 -10.51 -9.27 -2.98
CA PHE A 182 -11.89 -8.98 -2.61
C PHE A 182 -12.26 -9.58 -1.25
N ARG A 183 -11.83 -10.80 -0.97
CA ARG A 183 -12.05 -11.44 0.33
C ARG A 183 -11.28 -10.74 1.44
N LEU A 184 -9.98 -10.45 1.25
CA LEU A 184 -9.15 -9.75 2.23
C LEU A 184 -9.68 -8.34 2.51
N CYS A 185 -10.18 -7.67 1.47
CA CYS A 185 -10.76 -6.34 1.57
C CYS A 185 -12.26 -6.34 1.94
N ARG A 186 -12.84 -7.50 2.32
CA ARG A 186 -14.25 -7.65 2.77
C ARG A 186 -15.29 -7.23 1.74
N ILE A 187 -14.94 -7.28 0.44
CA ILE A 187 -15.84 -6.87 -0.66
C ILE A 187 -17.02 -7.84 -0.84
N ASP A 188 -16.85 -9.06 -0.40
CA ASP A 188 -17.87 -10.11 -0.37
C ASP A 188 -18.96 -9.89 0.71
N GLN A 189 -18.76 -8.95 1.63
CA GLN A 189 -19.74 -8.60 2.62
C GLN A 189 -20.94 -7.84 1.99
N PRO A 190 -22.14 -7.94 2.59
CA PRO A 190 -23.31 -7.18 2.11
C PRO A 190 -23.03 -5.67 2.04
N ASP A 191 -22.44 -5.10 3.10
CA ASP A 191 -21.99 -3.71 3.21
C ASP A 191 -20.51 -3.67 3.57
N PRO A 192 -19.59 -3.62 2.59
CA PRO A 192 -18.15 -3.57 2.85
C PRO A 192 -17.70 -2.32 3.61
N VAL A 193 -18.35 -1.18 3.39
CA VAL A 193 -18.01 0.08 4.09
C VAL A 193 -18.31 -0.07 5.58
N GLN A 194 -19.46 -0.61 5.94
CA GLN A 194 -19.79 -0.85 7.34
C GLN A 194 -18.89 -1.93 7.95
N ALA A 195 -18.61 -3.01 7.22
CA ALA A 195 -17.70 -4.07 7.68
C ALA A 195 -16.29 -3.50 7.99
N TRP A 196 -15.79 -2.59 7.17
CA TRP A 196 -14.52 -1.90 7.44
C TRP A 196 -14.59 -0.96 8.64
N LYS A 197 -15.65 -0.17 8.79
CA LYS A 197 -15.85 0.68 9.96
C LYS A 197 -15.86 -0.11 11.27
N ASP A 198 -16.50 -1.27 11.27
CA ASP A 198 -16.54 -2.15 12.45
C ASP A 198 -15.18 -2.80 12.71
N HIS A 199 -14.48 -3.23 11.67
CA HIS A 199 -13.11 -3.75 11.80
C HIS A 199 -12.13 -2.71 12.36
N VAL A 200 -12.17 -1.48 11.83
CA VAL A 200 -11.36 -0.35 12.35
C VAL A 200 -11.63 -0.12 13.84
N LYS A 201 -12.91 -0.14 14.28
CA LYS A 201 -13.25 -0.02 15.72
C LYS A 201 -12.58 -1.10 16.57
N VAL A 202 -12.55 -2.36 16.08
CA VAL A 202 -11.87 -3.45 16.80
C VAL A 202 -10.38 -3.19 16.90
N LEU A 203 -9.70 -2.83 15.83
CA LEU A 203 -8.27 -2.53 15.85
C LEU A 203 -7.93 -1.33 16.74
N MET A 204 -8.73 -0.27 16.70
CA MET A 204 -8.56 0.89 17.58
C MET A 204 -8.78 0.54 19.06
N ALA A 205 -9.74 -0.35 19.37
CA ALA A 205 -9.92 -0.85 20.73
C ALA A 205 -8.72 -1.68 21.22
N CYS A 206 -8.14 -2.51 20.33
CA CYS A 206 -6.91 -3.26 20.64
C CYS A 206 -5.73 -2.31 20.90
N SER A 207 -5.53 -1.31 20.06
CA SER A 207 -4.50 -0.28 20.23
C SER A 207 -4.67 0.44 21.56
N LYS A 208 -5.90 0.89 21.87
CA LYS A 208 -6.20 1.53 23.16
C LYS A 208 -5.87 0.65 24.34
N TYR A 209 -6.29 -0.64 24.31
CA TYR A 209 -5.99 -1.59 25.36
C TYR A 209 -4.48 -1.71 25.61
N LEU A 210 -3.67 -1.83 24.55
CA LEU A 210 -2.22 -1.97 24.65
C LEU A 210 -1.56 -0.67 25.16
N ASN A 211 -2.08 0.49 24.77
CA ASN A 211 -1.65 1.79 25.28
C ASN A 211 -1.97 1.97 26.77
N ASP A 212 -3.15 1.55 27.21
CA ASP A 212 -3.53 1.60 28.62
C ASP A 212 -2.66 0.66 29.49
N LYS A 213 -2.19 -0.46 28.93
CA LYS A 213 -1.36 -1.46 29.66
C LYS A 213 0.11 -1.09 29.75
N GLN A 214 0.66 -0.40 28.77
CA GLN A 214 2.08 -0.02 28.74
C GLN A 214 3.03 -1.18 29.09
N TYR A 215 2.87 -2.33 28.42
CA TYR A 215 3.73 -3.50 28.63
C TYR A 215 5.20 -3.16 28.35
N ARG A 216 6.12 -3.72 29.11
CA ARG A 216 7.56 -3.48 28.94
C ARG A 216 8.22 -4.35 27.89
N SER A 217 7.63 -5.48 27.59
CA SER A 217 8.14 -6.42 26.58
C SER A 217 7.04 -7.33 26.07
N LEU A 218 7.25 -7.87 24.87
CA LEU A 218 6.45 -8.94 24.28
C LEU A 218 7.29 -10.21 24.23
N HIS A 219 6.65 -11.36 24.44
CA HIS A 219 7.28 -12.66 24.32
C HIS A 219 6.47 -13.53 23.37
N TYR A 220 7.06 -13.85 22.23
CA TYR A 220 6.45 -14.68 21.19
C TYR A 220 6.94 -16.12 21.35
N LYS A 221 6.01 -17.08 21.46
CA LYS A 221 6.29 -18.51 21.50
C LYS A 221 5.47 -19.26 20.46
N GLY A 222 6.13 -20.09 19.67
CA GLY A 222 5.52 -20.92 18.64
C GLY A 222 6.53 -21.90 18.05
N PRO A 223 6.13 -22.74 17.09
CA PRO A 223 7.05 -23.65 16.42
C PRO A 223 8.24 -22.89 15.81
N GLY A 224 9.46 -23.19 16.26
CA GLY A 224 10.68 -22.51 15.81
C GLY A 224 10.85 -21.06 16.27
N THR A 225 9.94 -20.56 17.10
CA THR A 225 9.98 -19.19 17.62
C THR A 225 9.97 -19.19 19.14
N ASP A 226 10.99 -18.60 19.74
CA ASP A 226 11.04 -18.18 21.15
C ASP A 226 11.78 -16.83 21.17
N PHE A 227 11.00 -15.74 21.12
CA PHE A 227 11.53 -14.41 20.86
C PHE A 227 10.94 -13.39 21.82
N LYS A 228 11.81 -12.69 22.52
CA LYS A 228 11.44 -11.60 23.42
C LYS A 228 11.94 -10.27 22.88
N ILE A 229 11.06 -9.26 22.89
CA ILE A 229 11.38 -7.91 22.43
C ILE A 229 10.95 -6.88 23.48
N GLY A 230 11.84 -5.98 23.84
CA GLY A 230 11.57 -4.87 24.75
C GLY A 230 10.77 -3.76 24.08
N LEU A 231 10.02 -3.03 24.88
CA LEU A 231 9.27 -1.85 24.45
C LEU A 231 9.79 -0.62 25.21
N PRO A 232 10.06 0.50 24.52
CA PRO A 232 10.51 1.73 25.17
C PRO A 232 9.47 2.27 26.15
N ARG A 233 9.90 3.02 27.15
CA ARG A 233 8.94 3.73 28.01
C ARG A 233 8.20 4.78 27.21
N GLY A 234 6.87 4.84 27.37
CA GLY A 234 6.02 5.76 26.65
C GLY A 234 5.85 5.42 25.17
N HIS A 235 6.08 4.14 24.79
CA HIS A 235 5.74 3.68 23.46
C HIS A 235 4.24 3.83 23.20
N GLU A 236 3.90 4.15 21.97
CA GLU A 236 2.52 4.28 21.54
C GLU A 236 2.17 3.17 20.56
N TRP A 237 1.01 2.53 20.78
CA TRP A 237 0.43 1.58 19.86
C TRP A 237 -0.51 2.31 18.90
N HIS A 238 -0.30 2.09 17.63
CA HIS A 238 -1.12 2.58 16.55
C HIS A 238 -1.91 1.43 15.92
N ALA A 239 -2.95 1.75 15.17
CA ALA A 239 -3.77 0.77 14.49
C ALA A 239 -4.20 1.31 13.11
N ALA A 240 -5.25 0.72 12.53
CA ALA A 240 -5.73 1.00 11.18
C ALA A 240 -6.01 2.48 10.86
N GLN A 241 -6.39 3.28 11.86
CA GLN A 241 -6.83 4.66 11.63
C GLN A 241 -5.78 5.66 12.09
N SER A 242 -5.53 6.64 11.23
CA SER A 242 -4.73 7.84 11.52
C SER A 242 -5.62 9.07 11.37
N GLU A 243 -5.22 10.18 11.99
CA GLU A 243 -5.84 11.49 11.79
C GLU A 243 -4.91 12.36 10.93
N CYS A 244 -5.44 13.01 9.91
CA CYS A 244 -4.65 13.94 9.12
C CYS A 244 -4.65 15.34 9.75
N ALA A 245 -3.68 16.17 9.34
CA ALA A 245 -3.55 17.53 9.88
C ALA A 245 -4.81 18.42 9.70
N MET A 246 -5.71 18.04 8.81
CA MET A 246 -7.01 18.73 8.63
C MET A 246 -8.09 18.27 9.63
N GLY A 247 -7.77 17.38 10.59
CA GLY A 247 -8.64 17.00 11.71
C GLY A 247 -9.71 15.96 11.38
N PHE A 248 -9.51 15.11 10.39
CA PHE A 248 -10.39 13.97 10.13
C PHE A 248 -9.62 12.65 10.00
N PRO A 249 -10.26 11.53 10.39
CA PRO A 249 -9.61 10.22 10.35
C PRO A 249 -9.58 9.64 8.94
N PHE A 250 -8.57 8.80 8.67
CA PHE A 250 -8.44 8.02 7.44
C PHE A 250 -7.75 6.68 7.72
N THR A 251 -7.82 5.73 6.80
CA THR A 251 -7.18 4.41 6.92
C THR A 251 -6.15 4.25 5.81
N ALA A 252 -4.88 4.40 6.19
CA ALA A 252 -3.76 4.52 5.24
C ALA A 252 -3.49 3.28 4.38
N ASN A 253 -3.91 2.10 4.82
CA ASN A 253 -3.68 0.84 4.10
C ASN A 253 -4.97 0.00 4.09
N ILE A 254 -5.35 -0.50 2.91
CA ILE A 254 -6.43 -1.47 2.75
C ILE A 254 -5.92 -2.64 1.90
N PRO A 255 -5.91 -3.88 2.44
CA PRO A 255 -6.32 -4.26 3.80
C PRO A 255 -5.31 -3.87 4.88
N THR A 256 -5.76 -3.79 6.13
CA THR A 256 -4.95 -3.69 7.34
C THR A 256 -5.56 -4.54 8.44
N GLU A 257 -4.73 -5.31 9.16
CA GLU A 257 -5.15 -6.28 10.19
C GLU A 257 -4.32 -6.14 11.47
N GLU A 258 -3.54 -5.06 11.59
CA GLU A 258 -2.50 -4.95 12.59
C GLU A 258 -2.72 -3.82 13.60
N VAL A 259 -2.17 -4.04 14.78
CA VAL A 259 -1.77 -2.99 15.72
C VAL A 259 -0.25 -3.03 15.83
N TYR A 260 0.40 -1.88 15.85
CA TYR A 260 1.85 -1.81 15.79
C TYR A 260 2.42 -0.72 16.68
N THR A 261 3.68 -0.93 17.08
CA THR A 261 4.48 0.05 17.84
C THR A 261 5.95 -0.12 17.48
N LEU A 262 6.80 0.81 17.92
CA LEU A 262 8.25 0.69 17.75
C LEU A 262 8.86 -0.12 18.89
N PRO A 263 9.64 -1.17 18.59
CA PRO A 263 10.37 -1.92 19.59
C PRO A 263 11.60 -1.16 20.10
N HIS A 264 12.11 -1.55 21.28
CA HIS A 264 13.37 -1.05 21.76
C HIS A 264 14.55 -1.65 20.96
N CYS A 265 15.35 -0.80 20.33
CA CYS A 265 16.37 -1.21 19.34
C CYS A 265 17.53 -2.09 19.90
N ARG A 266 17.67 -2.20 21.23
CA ARG A 266 18.73 -2.97 21.88
C ARG A 266 18.19 -4.07 22.80
N GLU A 267 16.89 -4.28 22.86
CA GLU A 267 16.25 -5.26 23.73
C GLU A 267 15.49 -6.29 22.90
N ALA A 268 16.22 -7.05 22.09
CA ALA A 268 15.69 -8.16 21.29
C ALA A 268 16.54 -9.40 21.53
N GLU A 269 15.90 -10.52 21.91
CA GLU A 269 16.57 -11.77 22.26
C GLU A 269 15.75 -12.96 21.78
N GLY A 270 16.42 -13.97 21.23
CA GLY A 270 15.81 -15.24 20.85
C GLY A 270 15.80 -15.49 19.33
N THR A 271 14.92 -16.40 18.91
CA THR A 271 14.82 -16.88 17.53
C THR A 271 13.41 -16.67 17.00
N VAL A 272 13.30 -16.27 15.73
CA VAL A 272 12.03 -16.16 15.01
C VAL A 272 12.09 -17.03 13.77
N ALA A 273 11.11 -17.93 13.62
CA ALA A 273 10.94 -18.71 12.38
C ALA A 273 9.78 -18.14 11.57
N ALA A 274 10.06 -17.80 10.31
CA ALA A 274 9.01 -17.40 9.37
C ALA A 274 8.27 -18.66 8.89
N SER A 275 6.95 -18.67 9.00
CA SER A 275 6.09 -19.75 8.50
C SER A 275 5.73 -19.60 7.02
N LEU A 276 5.94 -18.42 6.44
CA LEU A 276 5.72 -18.09 5.04
C LEU A 276 6.96 -17.38 4.47
N PRO A 277 7.16 -17.38 3.14
CA PRO A 277 8.26 -16.65 2.52
C PRO A 277 8.25 -15.17 2.89
N LEU A 278 9.42 -14.65 3.23
CA LEU A 278 9.60 -13.22 3.49
C LEU A 278 9.73 -12.46 2.16
N LYS A 279 9.31 -11.19 2.16
CA LYS A 279 9.41 -10.29 1.00
C LYS A 279 10.85 -10.15 0.48
N TYR A 280 11.81 -10.15 1.38
CA TYR A 280 13.23 -10.11 1.06
C TYR A 280 13.76 -11.53 1.16
N ASN A 281 14.10 -12.16 0.02
CA ASN A 281 14.68 -13.50 0.00
C ASN A 281 16.00 -13.49 0.78
N GLY A 282 15.97 -13.90 2.02
CA GLY A 282 17.15 -13.96 2.87
C GLY A 282 16.85 -14.65 4.18
N VAL A 283 17.87 -15.28 4.74
CA VAL A 283 17.87 -15.71 6.13
C VAL A 283 18.18 -14.47 6.95
N LEU A 284 17.24 -14.05 7.79
CA LEU A 284 17.54 -13.08 8.84
C LEU A 284 18.37 -13.83 9.90
N ILE A 285 19.64 -13.46 10.02
CA ILE A 285 20.53 -13.95 11.05
C ILE A 285 20.49 -12.95 12.21
#